data_4a50fd8d4ed3a3a70074e080efe300e0
#
_entry.id   4a50fd8d4ed3a3a70074e080efe300e0
#
_cell.length_a   1.000
_cell.length_b   1.000
_cell.length_c   1.000
_cell.angle_alpha   90.00
_cell.angle_beta   90.00
_cell.angle_gamma   90.00
#
_symmetry.space_group_name_H-M   'P 1'
#
loop_
_entity.id
_entity.type
_entity.pdbx_description
1 polymer ?
#
loop_
_entity_poly.entity_id
_entity_poly.type
_entity_poly.pdbx_seq_one_letter_code
_entity_poly.pdbx_strand_id
1 'polypeptide(L)'
;MSWKTQNNNEAITTDEKTKGSFAIGREAYLAKRQIAQERNKNFLCVGIWGAPKSAKSGLAADILTDEDIKNGMHVFVWDYDNRFIDVKRNHYANNENLVVFNPIERHPDTLVDIKATKHNAEMHYQEAMTYLEQGKLKAVIIDGADKFLTDVCETYMRVKHNLDADTVIKQLPFVWGDRNTPYKNFLHKKILEMDCHR
;
A
#
# COMPACT_ATOMS: atom_id res chain seq x y z
N MET A 1 -4.08 -22.12 -73.54
CA MET A 1 -3.73 -22.58 -72.18
C MET A 1 -4.46 -21.65 -71.20
N SER A 2 -5.50 -22.19 -70.55
CA SER A 2 -6.40 -21.41 -69.66
C SER A 2 -5.88 -21.52 -68.24
N TRP A 3 -5.65 -20.39 -67.60
CA TRP A 3 -5.36 -20.30 -66.17
C TRP A 3 -6.68 -20.25 -65.40
N LYS A 4 -7.00 -21.33 -64.71
CA LYS A 4 -8.11 -21.36 -63.75
C LYS A 4 -7.65 -20.72 -62.46
N THR A 5 -8.26 -19.60 -62.10
CA THR A 5 -8.17 -18.96 -60.78
C THR A 5 -8.94 -19.83 -59.79
N GLN A 6 -8.28 -20.50 -58.87
CA GLN A 6 -8.92 -21.03 -57.67
C GLN A 6 -9.03 -19.91 -56.64
N ASN A 7 -10.26 -19.48 -56.42
CA ASN A 7 -10.64 -18.67 -55.25
C ASN A 7 -10.72 -19.60 -54.04
N ASN A 8 -9.76 -19.54 -53.16
CA ASN A 8 -9.85 -20.18 -51.86
C ASN A 8 -10.45 -19.24 -50.85
N ASN A 9 -11.65 -19.61 -50.43
CA ASN A 9 -12.35 -19.07 -49.26
C ASN A 9 -11.66 -19.52 -47.93
N GLU A 10 -10.52 -18.96 -47.57
CA GLU A 10 -9.87 -19.19 -46.28
C GLU A 10 -9.63 -17.91 -45.45
N ALA A 11 -10.24 -16.77 -45.83
CA ALA A 11 -10.04 -15.52 -45.16
C ALA A 11 -11.03 -15.24 -43.99
N ILE A 12 -11.95 -16.16 -43.69
CA ILE A 12 -13.03 -15.89 -42.69
C ILE A 12 -12.73 -16.42 -41.29
N THR A 13 -11.71 -17.27 -41.10
CA THR A 13 -11.49 -17.94 -39.81
C THR A 13 -10.59 -17.17 -38.84
N THR A 14 -9.83 -16.18 -39.27
CA THR A 14 -8.93 -15.40 -38.41
C THR A 14 -9.65 -14.30 -37.63
N ASP A 15 -10.66 -13.69 -38.24
CA ASP A 15 -11.39 -12.58 -37.62
C ASP A 15 -12.35 -13.03 -36.50
N GLU A 16 -12.97 -14.19 -36.63
CA GLU A 16 -13.86 -14.74 -35.60
C GLU A 16 -13.09 -15.23 -34.36
N LYS A 17 -11.91 -15.86 -34.54
CA LYS A 17 -11.07 -16.27 -33.42
C LYS A 17 -10.52 -15.06 -32.65
N THR A 18 -10.18 -13.99 -33.36
CA THR A 18 -9.66 -12.76 -32.73
C THR A 18 -10.78 -12.01 -31.99
N LYS A 19 -11.98 -11.95 -32.55
CA LYS A 19 -13.16 -11.36 -31.88
C LYS A 19 -13.58 -12.19 -30.66
N GLY A 20 -13.56 -13.51 -30.72
CA GLY A 20 -13.84 -14.40 -29.60
C GLY A 20 -12.84 -14.24 -28.47
N SER A 21 -11.54 -14.14 -28.76
CA SER A 21 -10.48 -13.92 -27.78
C SER A 21 -10.60 -12.57 -27.11
N PHE A 22 -10.94 -11.51 -27.85
CA PHE A 22 -11.16 -10.17 -27.30
C PHE A 22 -12.44 -10.13 -26.42
N ALA A 23 -13.51 -10.79 -26.82
CA ALA A 23 -14.75 -10.88 -26.03
C ALA A 23 -14.50 -11.60 -24.69
N ILE A 24 -13.81 -12.74 -24.70
CA ILE A 24 -13.41 -13.48 -23.48
C ILE A 24 -12.52 -12.61 -22.58
N GLY A 25 -11.55 -11.90 -23.15
CA GLY A 25 -10.70 -11.00 -22.41
C GLY A 25 -11.48 -9.83 -21.78
N ARG A 26 -12.47 -9.30 -22.49
CA ARG A 26 -13.37 -8.24 -22.01
C ARG A 26 -14.26 -8.72 -20.86
N GLU A 27 -14.86 -9.89 -20.98
CA GLU A 27 -15.69 -10.46 -19.92
C GLU A 27 -14.88 -10.74 -18.65
N ALA A 28 -13.70 -11.33 -18.79
CA ALA A 28 -12.78 -11.54 -17.66
C ALA A 28 -12.36 -10.21 -17.01
N TYR A 29 -12.13 -9.16 -17.81
CA TYR A 29 -11.84 -7.82 -17.29
C TYR A 29 -13.03 -7.22 -16.54
N LEU A 30 -14.25 -7.33 -17.11
CA LEU A 30 -15.48 -6.80 -16.48
C LEU A 30 -15.78 -7.54 -15.18
N ALA A 31 -15.63 -8.87 -15.15
CA ALA A 31 -15.79 -9.66 -13.94
C ALA A 31 -14.79 -9.24 -12.84
N LYS A 32 -13.51 -9.07 -13.19
CA LYS A 32 -12.49 -8.55 -12.24
C LYS A 32 -12.84 -7.15 -11.75
N ARG A 33 -13.31 -6.28 -12.64
CA ARG A 33 -13.73 -4.92 -12.28
C ARG A 33 -14.94 -4.93 -11.34
N GLN A 34 -15.90 -5.80 -11.59
CA GLN A 34 -17.10 -5.93 -10.75
C GLN A 34 -16.73 -6.44 -9.35
N ILE A 35 -15.88 -7.48 -9.25
CA ILE A 35 -15.36 -7.98 -7.98
C ILE A 35 -14.60 -6.87 -7.24
N ALA A 36 -13.75 -6.11 -7.93
CA ALA A 36 -13.04 -4.99 -7.31
C ALA A 36 -13.98 -3.88 -6.85
N GLN A 37 -15.05 -3.59 -7.59
CA GLN A 37 -16.07 -2.62 -7.19
C GLN A 37 -16.88 -3.09 -5.99
N GLU A 38 -17.22 -4.38 -5.92
CA GLU A 38 -17.93 -4.97 -4.79
C GLU A 38 -17.06 -4.98 -3.53
N ARG A 39 -15.78 -5.34 -3.64
CA ARG A 39 -14.80 -5.24 -2.54
C ARG A 39 -14.67 -3.82 -2.01
N ASN A 40 -14.62 -2.82 -2.89
CA ASN A 40 -14.41 -1.42 -2.52
C ASN A 40 -15.69 -0.69 -2.06
N LYS A 41 -16.87 -1.29 -2.19
CA LYS A 41 -18.13 -0.63 -1.81
C LYS A 41 -18.24 -0.29 -0.33
N ASN A 42 -17.52 -1.01 0.51
CA ASN A 42 -17.65 -0.92 1.96
C ASN A 42 -16.44 -0.29 2.66
N PHE A 43 -15.36 0.03 1.92
CA PHE A 43 -14.13 0.54 2.52
C PHE A 43 -13.75 1.90 1.96
N LEU A 44 -13.40 2.81 2.87
CA LEU A 44 -12.88 4.11 2.53
C LEU A 44 -11.35 4.05 2.41
N CYS A 45 -10.81 4.72 1.38
CA CYS A 45 -9.40 5.04 1.30
C CYS A 45 -9.28 6.56 1.32
N VAL A 46 -8.73 7.11 2.41
CA VAL A 46 -8.68 8.55 2.65
C VAL A 46 -7.24 9.01 2.81
N GLY A 47 -6.84 10.01 2.03
CA GLY A 47 -5.59 10.73 2.25
C GLY A 47 -5.85 12.00 3.06
N ILE A 48 -5.11 12.19 4.15
CA ILE A 48 -5.20 13.38 5.00
C ILE A 48 -3.86 14.11 4.97
N TRP A 49 -3.87 15.35 4.50
CA TRP A 49 -2.69 16.20 4.48
C TRP A 49 -2.99 17.62 4.93
N GLY A 50 -1.97 18.32 5.37
CA GLY A 50 -2.07 19.68 5.90
C GLY A 50 -0.82 20.04 6.69
N ALA A 51 -0.79 21.26 7.21
CA ALA A 51 0.33 21.78 7.98
C ALA A 51 0.67 20.90 9.21
N PRO A 52 1.91 20.91 9.70
CA PRO A 52 2.24 20.30 10.98
C PRO A 52 1.30 20.81 12.10
N LYS A 53 0.97 19.95 13.06
CA LYS A 53 0.08 20.26 14.21
C LYS A 53 -1.37 20.60 13.83
N SER A 54 -1.85 20.19 12.66
CA SER A 54 -3.25 20.37 12.22
C SER A 54 -4.20 19.24 12.65
N ALA A 55 -3.86 18.49 13.69
CA ALA A 55 -4.65 17.40 14.28
C ALA A 55 -4.99 16.22 13.35
N LYS A 56 -4.23 16.02 12.26
CA LYS A 56 -4.45 14.93 11.28
C LYS A 56 -4.46 13.54 11.91
N SER A 57 -3.45 13.25 12.75
CA SER A 57 -3.32 11.96 13.40
C SER A 57 -4.44 11.69 14.40
N GLY A 58 -4.92 12.75 15.12
CA GLY A 58 -6.09 12.65 15.96
C GLY A 58 -7.35 12.33 15.17
N LEU A 59 -7.60 13.07 14.07
CA LEU A 59 -8.72 12.81 13.19
C LEU A 59 -8.69 11.38 12.60
N ALA A 60 -7.50 10.88 12.26
CA ALA A 60 -7.35 9.52 11.78
C ALA A 60 -7.63 8.49 12.89
N ALA A 61 -7.26 8.76 14.14
CA ALA A 61 -7.53 7.89 15.28
C ALA A 61 -9.03 7.80 15.62
N ASP A 62 -9.79 8.88 15.39
CA ASP A 62 -11.25 8.95 15.66
C ASP A 62 -12.09 7.99 14.79
N ILE A 63 -11.47 7.32 13.82
CA ILE A 63 -12.14 6.23 13.06
C ILE A 63 -12.54 5.07 13.98
N LEU A 64 -11.85 4.88 15.09
CA LEU A 64 -12.13 3.87 16.11
C LEU A 64 -13.12 4.42 17.13
N THR A 65 -14.38 4.07 16.99
CA THR A 65 -15.47 4.52 17.87
C THR A 65 -15.55 3.69 19.15
N ASP A 66 -16.25 4.19 20.18
CA ASP A 66 -16.52 3.41 21.39
C ASP A 66 -17.30 2.11 21.13
N GLU A 67 -18.13 2.09 20.12
CA GLU A 67 -18.86 0.89 19.70
C GLU A 67 -17.90 -0.13 19.05
N ASP A 68 -16.99 0.34 18.22
CA ASP A 68 -15.95 -0.52 17.62
C ASP A 68 -15.09 -1.16 18.73
N ILE A 69 -14.70 -0.39 19.74
CA ILE A 69 -13.92 -0.89 20.89
C ILE A 69 -14.68 -1.97 21.65
N LYS A 70 -15.97 -1.74 21.95
CA LYS A 70 -16.84 -2.74 22.61
C LYS A 70 -16.98 -4.01 21.79
N ASN A 71 -16.96 -3.90 20.47
CA ASN A 71 -17.02 -5.04 19.54
C ASN A 71 -15.66 -5.71 19.33
N GLY A 72 -14.60 -5.23 19.98
CA GLY A 72 -13.24 -5.74 19.86
C GLY A 72 -12.61 -5.46 18.50
N MET A 73 -13.03 -4.39 17.83
CA MET A 73 -12.42 -3.93 16.57
C MET A 73 -11.11 -3.20 16.86
N HIS A 74 -10.14 -3.34 15.96
CA HIS A 74 -8.80 -2.78 16.09
C HIS A 74 -8.46 -1.86 14.92
N VAL A 75 -7.62 -0.88 15.20
CA VAL A 75 -6.97 -0.03 14.20
C VAL A 75 -5.47 -0.19 14.33
N PHE A 76 -4.81 -0.49 13.21
CA PHE A 76 -3.36 -0.64 13.14
C PHE A 76 -2.73 0.59 12.50
N VAL A 77 -1.67 1.12 13.12
CA VAL A 77 -0.98 2.33 12.69
C VAL A 77 0.50 2.06 12.46
N TRP A 78 0.97 2.31 11.24
CA TRP A 78 2.39 2.42 10.91
C TRP A 78 2.82 3.87 11.09
N ASP A 79 3.48 4.19 12.20
CA ASP A 79 3.88 5.54 12.62
C ASP A 79 5.33 5.83 12.20
N TYR A 80 5.52 6.21 10.93
CA TYR A 80 6.86 6.44 10.38
C TYR A 80 7.54 7.72 10.87
N ASP A 81 6.80 8.70 11.39
CA ASP A 81 7.38 9.92 11.94
C ASP A 81 7.46 9.92 13.48
N ASN A 82 7.03 8.84 14.11
CA ASN A 82 7.02 8.63 15.57
C ASN A 82 6.21 9.67 16.34
N ARG A 83 5.13 10.19 15.76
CA ARG A 83 4.26 11.20 16.36
C ARG A 83 2.89 10.69 16.73
N PHE A 84 2.42 9.65 16.07
CA PHE A 84 1.14 9.05 16.39
C PHE A 84 1.13 8.41 17.78
N ILE A 85 2.27 7.90 18.22
CA ILE A 85 2.42 7.36 19.59
C ILE A 85 2.16 8.42 20.67
N ASP A 86 2.48 9.70 20.41
CA ASP A 86 2.17 10.78 21.31
C ASP A 86 0.66 11.09 21.33
N VAL A 87 -0.02 11.01 20.18
CA VAL A 87 -1.47 11.11 20.11
C VAL A 87 -2.12 9.99 20.91
N LYS A 88 -1.68 8.75 20.73
CA LYS A 88 -2.16 7.62 21.52
C LYS A 88 -1.96 7.86 23.01
N ARG A 89 -0.75 8.23 23.44
CA ARG A 89 -0.43 8.46 24.86
C ARG A 89 -1.29 9.54 25.51
N ASN A 90 -1.55 10.62 24.79
CA ASN A 90 -2.24 11.78 25.34
C ASN A 90 -3.77 11.68 25.29
N HIS A 91 -4.33 10.98 24.31
CA HIS A 91 -5.77 10.97 24.07
C HIS A 91 -6.40 9.57 24.11
N TYR A 92 -5.59 8.52 23.93
CA TYR A 92 -6.05 7.12 23.81
C TYR A 92 -5.21 6.16 24.67
N ALA A 93 -4.64 6.63 25.78
CA ALA A 93 -3.64 5.90 26.59
C ALA A 93 -4.09 4.49 26.98
N ASN A 94 -5.36 4.32 27.30
CA ASN A 94 -5.93 3.04 27.74
C ASN A 94 -6.60 2.27 26.60
N ASN A 95 -6.45 2.72 25.36
CA ASN A 95 -7.08 2.06 24.23
C ASN A 95 -6.12 1.06 23.59
N GLU A 96 -6.22 -0.21 24.01
CA GLU A 96 -5.43 -1.31 23.47
C GLU A 96 -5.83 -1.66 22.03
N ASN A 97 -7.04 -1.30 21.60
CA ASN A 97 -7.52 -1.53 20.24
C ASN A 97 -6.88 -0.59 19.20
N LEU A 98 -6.22 0.48 19.63
CA LEU A 98 -5.40 1.33 18.77
C LEU A 98 -3.95 0.87 18.85
N VAL A 99 -3.53 0.02 17.90
CA VAL A 99 -2.21 -0.59 17.85
C VAL A 99 -1.27 0.30 17.03
N VAL A 100 -0.36 1.00 17.72
CA VAL A 100 0.58 1.94 17.08
C VAL A 100 1.98 1.38 17.14
N PHE A 101 2.66 1.35 16.00
CA PHE A 101 4.01 0.84 15.89
C PHE A 101 4.85 1.65 14.90
N ASN A 102 6.04 2.06 15.31
CA ASN A 102 7.05 2.64 14.43
C ASN A 102 7.99 1.54 13.93
N PRO A 103 7.96 1.18 12.64
CA PRO A 103 8.79 0.10 12.12
C PRO A 103 10.23 0.52 11.84
N ILE A 104 10.56 1.84 11.87
CA ILE A 104 11.89 2.34 11.52
C ILE A 104 12.90 1.88 12.54
N GLU A 105 13.87 1.12 12.09
CA GLU A 105 15.06 0.76 12.83
C GLU A 105 16.27 1.54 12.31
N ARG A 106 17.16 1.97 13.20
CA ARG A 106 18.32 2.78 12.84
C ARG A 106 19.62 2.14 13.34
N HIS A 107 20.64 2.21 12.50
CA HIS A 107 22.01 1.95 12.95
C HIS A 107 22.53 3.06 13.87
N PRO A 108 23.57 2.78 14.68
CA PRO A 108 24.23 3.81 15.50
C PRO A 108 24.65 5.06 14.71
N ASP A 109 24.96 4.91 13.44
CA ASP A 109 25.34 5.98 12.51
C ASP A 109 24.16 6.76 11.94
N THR A 110 22.97 6.64 12.53
CA THR A 110 21.72 7.33 12.14
C THR A 110 21.09 6.91 10.82
N LEU A 111 21.69 6.00 10.09
CA LEU A 111 21.11 5.44 8.87
C LEU A 111 19.99 4.46 9.21
N VAL A 112 18.97 4.43 8.35
CA VAL A 112 17.87 3.46 8.48
C VAL A 112 18.38 2.06 8.11
N ASP A 113 18.22 1.10 9.02
CA ASP A 113 18.38 -0.30 8.69
C ASP A 113 17.17 -0.77 7.87
N ILE A 114 17.34 -0.81 6.56
CA ILE A 114 16.27 -1.18 5.62
C ILE A 114 15.79 -2.61 5.85
N LYS A 115 16.69 -3.53 6.19
CA LYS A 115 16.33 -4.94 6.39
C LYS A 115 15.50 -5.13 7.66
N ALA A 116 15.94 -4.54 8.77
CA ALA A 116 15.22 -4.57 10.03
C ALA A 116 13.89 -3.81 9.93
N THR A 117 13.90 -2.60 9.35
CA THR A 117 12.68 -1.80 9.13
C THR A 117 11.64 -2.55 8.29
N LYS A 118 12.07 -3.21 7.22
CA LYS A 118 11.18 -4.04 6.40
C LYS A 118 10.61 -5.22 7.20
N HIS A 119 11.45 -5.89 7.97
CA HIS A 119 11.01 -7.01 8.82
C HIS A 119 9.97 -6.55 9.85
N ASN A 120 10.24 -5.44 10.53
CA ASN A 120 9.33 -4.86 11.52
C ASN A 120 7.98 -4.47 10.91
N ALA A 121 8.01 -3.79 9.74
CA ALA A 121 6.78 -3.42 9.02
C ALA A 121 5.98 -4.66 8.58
N GLU A 122 6.67 -5.74 8.19
CA GLU A 122 6.04 -7.01 7.81
C GLU A 122 5.41 -7.72 9.00
N MET A 123 6.09 -7.77 10.14
CA MET A 123 5.55 -8.38 11.36
C MET A 123 4.25 -7.68 11.79
N HIS A 124 4.25 -6.35 11.78
CA HIS A 124 3.05 -5.57 12.10
C HIS A 124 1.92 -5.79 11.07
N TYR A 125 2.27 -5.97 9.79
CA TYR A 125 1.30 -6.34 8.76
C TYR A 125 0.70 -7.74 9.01
N GLN A 126 1.50 -8.74 9.36
CA GLN A 126 1.01 -10.10 9.65
C GLN A 126 0.09 -10.09 10.86
N GLU A 127 0.40 -9.30 11.88
CA GLU A 127 -0.48 -9.12 13.02
C GLU A 127 -1.82 -8.50 12.58
N ALA A 128 -1.81 -7.41 11.83
CA ALA A 128 -3.03 -6.79 11.30
C ALA A 128 -3.86 -7.77 10.45
N MET A 129 -3.20 -8.60 9.63
CA MET A 129 -3.89 -9.64 8.83
C MET A 129 -4.58 -10.67 9.71
N THR A 130 -4.02 -11.05 10.86
CA THR A 130 -4.67 -11.94 11.82
C THR A 130 -5.99 -11.35 12.33
N TYR A 131 -6.02 -10.03 12.62
CA TYR A 131 -7.24 -9.34 13.01
C TYR A 131 -8.23 -9.20 11.86
N LEU A 132 -7.73 -9.01 10.62
CA LEU A 132 -8.59 -8.98 9.43
C LEU A 132 -9.30 -10.32 9.21
N GLU A 133 -8.58 -11.43 9.31
CA GLU A 133 -9.14 -12.78 9.18
C GLU A 133 -10.20 -13.09 10.24
N GLN A 134 -10.05 -12.53 11.43
CA GLN A 134 -11.03 -12.61 12.51
C GLN A 134 -12.23 -11.67 12.35
N GLY A 135 -12.23 -10.83 11.32
CA GLY A 135 -13.24 -9.78 11.12
C GLY A 135 -13.17 -8.67 12.17
N LYS A 136 -12.00 -8.47 12.78
CA LYS A 136 -11.77 -7.49 13.86
C LYS A 136 -10.85 -6.34 13.48
N LEU A 137 -10.44 -6.23 12.23
CA LEU A 137 -9.70 -5.08 11.74
C LEU A 137 -10.65 -4.02 11.19
N LYS A 138 -10.75 -2.88 11.86
CA LYS A 138 -11.55 -1.74 11.42
C LYS A 138 -10.85 -0.96 10.32
N ALA A 139 -9.59 -0.59 10.56
CA ALA A 139 -8.82 0.23 9.64
C ALA A 139 -7.31 0.03 9.79
N VAL A 140 -6.59 0.46 8.76
CA VAL A 140 -5.14 0.68 8.82
C VAL A 140 -4.82 2.14 8.54
N ILE A 141 -3.82 2.68 9.23
CA ILE A 141 -3.36 4.06 9.10
C ILE A 141 -1.86 4.05 8.80
N ILE A 142 -1.46 4.85 7.83
CA ILE A 142 -0.06 5.16 7.56
C ILE A 142 0.17 6.61 7.94
N ASP A 143 0.83 6.84 9.07
CA ASP A 143 1.23 8.19 9.51
C ASP A 143 2.69 8.46 9.15
N GLY A 144 3.00 9.67 8.70
CA GLY A 144 4.35 10.01 8.24
C GLY A 144 4.71 9.39 6.87
N ALA A 145 3.79 9.38 5.91
CA ALA A 145 4.05 8.85 4.57
C ALA A 145 5.22 9.58 3.86
N ASP A 146 5.45 10.86 4.15
CA ASP A 146 6.61 11.62 3.71
C ASP A 146 7.90 11.06 4.31
N LYS A 147 7.91 10.69 5.59
CA LYS A 147 9.04 10.04 6.26
C LYS A 147 9.31 8.65 5.69
N PHE A 148 8.27 7.89 5.40
CA PHE A 148 8.43 6.62 4.69
C PHE A 148 9.14 6.82 3.34
N LEU A 149 8.78 7.84 2.57
CA LEU A 149 9.39 8.13 1.28
C LEU A 149 10.82 8.65 1.41
N THR A 150 11.11 9.55 2.36
CA THR A 150 12.44 10.16 2.53
C THR A 150 13.41 9.24 3.26
N ASP A 151 13.00 8.63 4.35
CA ASP A 151 13.90 7.85 5.18
C ASP A 151 14.02 6.40 4.66
N VAL A 152 12.91 5.72 4.37
CA VAL A 152 12.95 4.31 3.97
C VAL A 152 13.23 4.13 2.48
N CYS A 153 12.42 4.77 1.62
CA CYS A 153 12.54 4.56 0.18
C CYS A 153 13.83 5.16 -0.39
N GLU A 154 14.25 6.32 0.11
CA GLU A 154 15.50 6.94 -0.33
C GLU A 154 16.73 6.17 0.18
N THR A 155 16.74 5.73 1.44
CA THR A 155 17.83 4.89 1.96
C THR A 155 17.91 3.57 1.21
N TYR A 156 16.77 2.91 0.90
CA TYR A 156 16.76 1.70 0.07
C TYR A 156 17.44 1.92 -1.28
N MET A 157 17.11 3.02 -1.95
CA MET A 157 17.72 3.37 -3.23
C MET A 157 19.23 3.60 -3.10
N ARG A 158 19.66 4.36 -2.08
CA ARG A 158 21.08 4.63 -1.82
C ARG A 158 21.85 3.34 -1.56
N VAL A 159 21.35 2.48 -0.70
CA VAL A 159 21.98 1.19 -0.39
C VAL A 159 22.06 0.30 -1.64
N LYS A 160 20.98 0.21 -2.41
CA LYS A 160 20.94 -0.60 -3.63
C LYS A 160 21.96 -0.17 -4.68
N HIS A 161 22.21 1.13 -4.80
CA HIS A 161 23.14 1.71 -5.78
C HIS A 161 24.49 2.08 -5.19
N ASN A 162 24.75 1.72 -3.93
CA ASN A 162 26.00 2.04 -3.23
C ASN A 162 26.34 3.55 -3.28
N LEU A 163 25.34 4.40 -3.00
CA LEU A 163 25.46 5.85 -3.02
C LEU A 163 25.69 6.38 -1.61
N ASP A 164 26.67 7.27 -1.46
CA ASP A 164 26.91 7.96 -0.22
C ASP A 164 25.78 8.93 0.15
N ALA A 165 25.68 9.27 1.44
CA ALA A 165 24.66 10.18 1.95
C ALA A 165 24.69 11.54 1.24
N ASP A 166 25.87 12.03 0.89
CA ASP A 166 26.10 13.33 0.25
C ASP A 166 25.87 13.34 -1.27
N THR A 167 25.63 12.15 -1.88
CA THR A 167 25.42 12.07 -3.32
C THR A 167 24.13 12.77 -3.71
N VAL A 168 24.23 13.72 -4.66
CA VAL A 168 23.07 14.48 -5.17
C VAL A 168 22.23 13.62 -6.11
N ILE A 169 21.15 13.04 -5.59
CA ILE A 169 20.29 12.09 -6.31
C ILE A 169 19.60 12.72 -7.52
N LYS A 170 19.29 14.02 -7.49
CA LYS A 170 18.63 14.72 -8.61
C LYS A 170 19.38 14.58 -9.94
N GLN A 171 20.67 14.32 -9.90
CA GLN A 171 21.52 14.11 -11.08
C GLN A 171 21.51 12.67 -11.60
N LEU A 172 20.84 11.75 -10.91
CA LEU A 172 20.83 10.32 -11.21
C LEU A 172 19.38 9.82 -11.47
N PRO A 173 18.71 10.29 -12.53
CA PRO A 173 17.29 9.99 -12.74
C PRO A 173 16.98 8.50 -12.91
N PHE A 174 17.94 7.70 -13.36
CA PHE A 174 17.79 6.25 -13.55
C PHE A 174 17.60 5.47 -12.24
N VAL A 175 18.02 6.00 -11.09
CA VAL A 175 17.82 5.33 -9.78
C VAL A 175 16.47 5.60 -9.14
N TRP A 176 15.71 6.59 -9.64
CA TRP A 176 14.42 6.96 -9.09
C TRP A 176 13.35 5.85 -9.16
N GLY A 177 13.46 4.98 -10.16
CA GLY A 177 12.58 3.82 -10.26
C GLY A 177 12.68 2.91 -9.04
N ASP A 178 13.89 2.73 -8.53
CA ASP A 178 14.17 1.89 -7.38
C ASP A 178 13.74 2.52 -6.05
N ARG A 179 13.80 3.85 -5.94
CA ARG A 179 13.27 4.58 -4.78
C ARG A 179 11.83 4.19 -4.45
N ASN A 180 11.00 4.02 -5.46
CA ASN A 180 9.59 3.70 -5.28
C ASN A 180 9.33 2.21 -5.05
N THR A 181 10.36 1.35 -5.06
CA THR A 181 10.18 -0.11 -4.89
C THR A 181 9.59 -0.47 -3.52
N PRO A 182 10.09 0.03 -2.36
CA PRO A 182 9.47 -0.24 -1.07
C PRO A 182 8.03 0.27 -1.00
N TYR A 183 7.76 1.47 -1.55
CA TYR A 183 6.41 2.03 -1.62
C TYR A 183 5.45 1.11 -2.37
N LYS A 184 5.80 0.68 -3.58
CA LYS A 184 4.98 -0.23 -4.39
C LYS A 184 4.77 -1.59 -3.72
N ASN A 185 5.81 -2.14 -3.12
CA ASN A 185 5.74 -3.48 -2.54
C ASN A 185 5.00 -3.51 -1.20
N PHE A 186 5.05 -2.45 -0.43
CA PHE A 186 4.40 -2.38 0.87
C PHE A 186 3.05 -1.65 0.80
N LEU A 187 3.04 -0.35 0.53
CA LEU A 187 1.80 0.42 0.53
C LEU A 187 0.84 -0.05 -0.56
N HIS A 188 1.31 -0.13 -1.80
CA HIS A 188 0.42 -0.41 -2.92
C HIS A 188 -0.06 -1.87 -2.94
N LYS A 189 0.86 -2.84 -2.81
CA LYS A 189 0.51 -4.26 -2.93
C LYS A 189 -0.06 -4.89 -1.66
N LYS A 190 0.28 -4.36 -0.48
CA LYS A 190 -0.18 -4.94 0.78
C LYS A 190 -1.29 -4.11 1.41
N ILE A 191 -1.00 -2.86 1.74
CA ILE A 191 -1.95 -2.03 2.49
C ILE A 191 -3.18 -1.66 1.66
N LEU A 192 -3.01 -1.23 0.40
CA LEU A 192 -4.14 -0.85 -0.45
C LEU A 192 -5.00 -2.04 -0.92
N GLU A 193 -4.52 -3.27 -0.78
CA GLU A 193 -5.27 -4.49 -1.11
C GLU A 193 -5.99 -5.11 0.09
N MET A 194 -5.80 -4.57 1.31
CA MET A 194 -6.53 -5.06 2.50
C MET A 194 -8.01 -4.70 2.43
N ASP A 195 -8.88 -5.63 2.82
CA ASP A 195 -10.33 -5.43 2.85
C ASP A 195 -10.74 -4.74 4.19
N CYS A 196 -10.21 -3.54 4.45
CA CYS A 196 -10.53 -2.68 5.59
C CYS A 196 -10.44 -1.19 5.23
N HIS A 197 -10.89 -0.28 6.11
CA HIS A 197 -10.67 1.15 5.92
C HIS A 197 -9.17 1.51 5.98
N ARG A 198 -8.74 2.50 5.19
CA ARG A 198 -7.36 2.96 5.09
C ARG A 198 -7.24 4.42 4.66
#